data_ddace6eb77b88ee94a6499710f6a07cc
#
_entry.id   ddace6eb77b88ee94a6499710f6a07cc
#
_cell.length_a   1.000
_cell.length_b   1.000
_cell.length_c   1.000
_cell.angle_alpha   90.00
_cell.angle_beta   90.00
_cell.angle_gamma   90.00
#
_symmetry.space_group_name_H-M   'P 1'
#
loop_
_entity.id
_entity.type
_entity.pdbx_description
1 polymer ?
#
loop_
_entity_poly.entity_id
_entity_poly.type
_entity_poly.pdbx_seq_one_letter_code
_entity_poly.pdbx_strand_id
1 'polypeptide(L)'
;MYYCCGVTEKGIMPHNEDALLIKDSVIDSGSSEKNLEVPFIAAVSDGVSGERSGELASKMCLELIRDMGYSGEMKLDEELLAIHRRLAEYSESDPEMHNMQATLCGIAVDEANNILTFNVGDSRLYRYRGGRIRQISRDQSLVQLLIDEGAITSEERSTHVHRNIIFPVFGNVKSAPQIDTVKLEGGMEYGDLLLLCTDGLSDYVSVLDIEEVLEMPKPLQVRLDILVKKALENGSKDNITVIAVVYYE
;
A
#
# COMPACT_ATOMS: atom_id res chain seq x y z
N MET A 1 1.02 13.61 17.40
CA MET A 1 0.80 14.24 16.09
C MET A 1 1.55 13.45 15.03
N TYR A 2 1.02 13.38 13.82
CA TYR A 2 1.65 12.65 12.71
C TYR A 2 1.89 13.58 11.54
N TYR A 3 2.99 13.35 10.83
CA TYR A 3 3.29 14.00 9.57
C TYR A 3 3.33 12.94 8.48
N CYS A 4 2.62 13.18 7.40
CA CYS A 4 2.45 12.23 6.33
C CYS A 4 2.78 12.87 4.99
N CYS A 5 3.62 12.19 4.20
CA CYS A 5 3.86 12.50 2.80
C CYS A 5 3.54 11.29 1.95
N GLY A 6 3.03 11.53 0.75
CA GLY A 6 2.82 10.47 -0.25
C GLY A 6 3.06 10.98 -1.65
N VAL A 7 3.49 10.09 -2.53
CA VAL A 7 3.67 10.32 -3.95
C VAL A 7 3.20 9.12 -4.74
N THR A 8 2.53 9.36 -5.84
CA THR A 8 2.11 8.35 -6.81
C THR A 8 2.45 8.80 -8.22
N GLU A 9 3.16 7.96 -8.95
CA GLU A 9 3.71 8.21 -10.27
C GLU A 9 3.40 7.07 -11.22
N LYS A 10 2.91 7.40 -12.42
CA LYS A 10 2.63 6.40 -13.46
C LYS A 10 3.88 5.75 -14.05
N GLY A 11 5.05 6.33 -13.81
CA GLY A 11 6.29 5.85 -14.40
C GLY A 11 6.26 5.89 -15.92
N ILE A 12 6.67 4.77 -16.55
CA ILE A 12 6.64 4.61 -18.02
C ILE A 12 5.29 4.10 -18.55
N MET A 13 4.35 3.78 -17.67
CA MET A 13 3.04 3.25 -18.05
C MET A 13 2.15 4.33 -18.67
N PRO A 14 1.21 3.96 -19.56
CA PRO A 14 0.28 4.92 -20.17
C PRO A 14 -0.68 5.54 -19.14
N HIS A 15 -1.08 4.76 -18.14
CA HIS A 15 -2.00 5.13 -17.06
C HIS A 15 -1.38 4.85 -15.70
N ASN A 16 -1.93 5.46 -14.65
CA ASN A 16 -1.62 5.12 -13.28
C ASN A 16 -2.77 4.30 -12.70
N GLU A 17 -2.55 3.01 -12.46
CA GLU A 17 -3.52 2.12 -11.83
C GLU A 17 -3.36 2.12 -10.30
N ASP A 18 -2.32 2.78 -9.79
CA ASP A 18 -2.13 3.02 -8.38
C ASP A 18 -2.92 4.21 -7.86
N ALA A 19 -3.28 4.16 -6.59
CA ALA A 19 -3.79 5.28 -5.84
C ALA A 19 -3.28 5.27 -4.39
N LEU A 20 -3.31 6.44 -3.74
CA LEU A 20 -3.03 6.56 -2.32
C LEU A 20 -4.12 7.35 -1.57
N LEU A 21 -4.31 7.00 -0.31
CA LEU A 21 -5.19 7.70 0.63
C LEU A 21 -4.37 8.25 1.81
N ILE A 22 -4.52 9.54 2.07
CA ILE A 22 -4.05 10.19 3.29
C ILE A 22 -5.23 10.90 3.94
N LYS A 23 -5.81 10.28 4.97
CA LYS A 23 -6.97 10.72 5.74
C LYS A 23 -8.21 10.97 4.86
N ASP A 24 -8.37 12.18 4.33
CA ASP A 24 -9.51 12.64 3.54
C ASP A 24 -9.20 12.83 2.04
N SER A 25 -7.95 12.62 1.65
CA SER A 25 -7.50 12.81 0.26
C SER A 25 -7.12 11.50 -0.39
N VAL A 26 -7.84 11.14 -1.44
CA VAL A 26 -7.45 10.10 -2.40
C VAL A 26 -6.83 10.78 -3.61
N ILE A 27 -5.64 10.38 -3.99
CA ILE A 27 -4.97 10.86 -5.21
C ILE A 27 -4.42 9.69 -6.03
N ASP A 28 -4.47 9.85 -7.34
CA ASP A 28 -3.99 8.93 -8.37
C ASP A 28 -2.84 9.53 -9.20
N SER A 29 -2.38 10.73 -8.83
CA SER A 29 -1.25 11.40 -9.49
C SER A 29 -0.65 12.50 -8.61
N GLY A 30 0.68 12.64 -8.68
CA GLY A 30 1.41 13.68 -7.95
C GLY A 30 1.67 13.35 -6.50
N SER A 31 1.69 14.36 -5.64
CA SER A 31 2.06 14.21 -4.23
C SER A 31 1.09 14.90 -3.27
N SER A 32 1.07 14.43 -2.03
CA SER A 32 0.30 15.01 -0.93
C SER A 32 1.14 15.03 0.34
N GLU A 33 1.04 16.12 1.10
CA GLU A 33 1.76 16.33 2.35
C GLU A 33 0.80 16.92 3.38
N LYS A 34 0.70 16.31 4.57
CA LYS A 34 -0.24 16.72 5.62
C LYS A 34 0.28 16.47 7.02
N ASN A 35 -0.04 17.38 7.95
CA ASN A 35 -0.06 17.08 9.37
C ASN A 35 -1.40 16.39 9.70
N LEU A 36 -1.36 15.29 10.42
CA LEU A 36 -2.54 14.49 10.73
C LEU A 36 -2.81 14.44 12.22
N GLU A 37 -4.07 14.67 12.55
CA GLU A 37 -4.63 14.39 13.86
C GLU A 37 -5.42 13.08 13.78
N VAL A 38 -5.40 12.31 14.86
CA VAL A 38 -6.16 11.07 15.00
C VAL A 38 -7.68 11.36 15.13
N PRO A 39 -8.57 10.47 14.69
CA PRO A 39 -8.25 9.24 13.96
C PRO A 39 -7.96 9.51 12.48
N PHE A 40 -7.24 8.59 11.84
CA PHE A 40 -7.01 8.64 10.39
C PHE A 40 -6.65 7.27 9.81
N ILE A 41 -6.80 7.15 8.49
CA ILE A 41 -6.26 6.06 7.69
C ILE A 41 -5.24 6.64 6.69
N ALA A 42 -4.15 5.89 6.45
CA ALA A 42 -3.27 6.04 5.32
C ALA A 42 -3.12 4.69 4.62
N ALA A 43 -3.29 4.66 3.30
CA ALA A 43 -3.28 3.42 2.53
C ALA A 43 -2.82 3.63 1.10
N VAL A 44 -2.24 2.59 0.51
CA VAL A 44 -1.95 2.46 -0.92
C VAL A 44 -2.78 1.34 -1.51
N SER A 45 -3.13 1.46 -2.77
CA SER A 45 -3.88 0.46 -3.53
C SER A 45 -3.35 0.43 -4.95
N ASP A 46 -3.10 -0.77 -5.47
CA ASP A 46 -2.62 -1.06 -6.81
C ASP A 46 -3.71 -1.82 -7.57
N GLY A 47 -4.09 -1.32 -8.72
CA GLY A 47 -5.12 -1.88 -9.58
C GLY A 47 -4.57 -2.99 -10.48
N VAL A 48 -5.04 -4.22 -10.29
CA VAL A 48 -4.45 -5.44 -10.90
C VAL A 48 -5.13 -5.93 -12.19
N SER A 49 -5.88 -5.11 -12.88
CA SER A 49 -6.63 -5.55 -14.08
C SER A 49 -5.92 -5.27 -15.42
N GLY A 50 -4.86 -4.45 -15.43
CA GLY A 50 -4.09 -4.13 -16.63
C GLY A 50 -4.84 -3.31 -17.68
N GLU A 51 -5.97 -2.70 -17.32
CA GLU A 51 -6.79 -1.83 -18.15
C GLU A 51 -7.43 -0.71 -17.30
N ARG A 52 -8.32 0.12 -17.88
CA ARG A 52 -9.05 1.20 -17.18
C ARG A 52 -9.74 0.76 -15.88
N SER A 53 -10.09 -0.51 -15.78
CA SER A 53 -10.70 -1.09 -14.58
C SER A 53 -9.75 -1.14 -13.38
N GLY A 54 -8.42 -1.21 -13.56
CA GLY A 54 -7.44 -1.14 -12.48
C GLY A 54 -7.38 0.25 -11.83
N GLU A 55 -7.27 1.30 -12.65
CA GLU A 55 -7.30 2.70 -12.19
C GLU A 55 -8.58 3.00 -11.38
N LEU A 56 -9.74 2.54 -11.88
CA LEU A 56 -11.00 2.71 -11.18
C LEU A 56 -11.07 1.88 -9.90
N ALA A 57 -10.53 0.65 -9.90
CA ALA A 57 -10.57 -0.24 -8.75
C ALA A 57 -9.77 0.29 -7.57
N SER A 58 -8.51 0.68 -7.77
CA SER A 58 -7.65 1.23 -6.73
C SER A 58 -8.24 2.52 -6.14
N LYS A 59 -8.67 3.44 -7.00
CA LYS A 59 -9.27 4.71 -6.58
C LYS A 59 -10.57 4.50 -5.82
N MET A 60 -11.51 3.72 -6.35
CA MET A 60 -12.80 3.44 -5.71
C MET A 60 -12.62 2.69 -4.39
N CYS A 61 -11.68 1.75 -4.30
CA CYS A 61 -11.33 1.08 -3.06
C CYS A 61 -10.98 2.09 -1.96
N LEU A 62 -10.07 3.02 -2.26
CA LEU A 62 -9.64 4.04 -1.30
C LEU A 62 -10.71 5.10 -1.02
N GLU A 63 -11.55 5.45 -1.99
CA GLU A 63 -12.69 6.34 -1.76
C GLU A 63 -13.73 5.73 -0.81
N LEU A 64 -14.02 4.44 -0.96
CA LEU A 64 -14.91 3.72 -0.06
C LEU A 64 -14.33 3.63 1.35
N ILE A 65 -13.01 3.44 1.49
CA ILE A 65 -12.31 3.46 2.78
C ILE A 65 -12.38 4.85 3.43
N ARG A 66 -12.14 5.91 2.67
CA ARG A 66 -12.28 7.29 3.16
C ARG A 66 -13.69 7.55 3.67
N ASP A 67 -14.68 7.14 2.90
CA ASP A 67 -16.10 7.45 3.15
C ASP A 67 -16.72 6.63 4.28
N MET A 68 -16.07 5.55 4.73
CA MET A 68 -16.53 4.79 5.90
C MET A 68 -16.36 5.56 7.22
N GLY A 69 -15.51 6.60 7.26
CA GLY A 69 -15.35 7.44 8.45
C GLY A 69 -14.78 6.68 9.65
N TYR A 70 -13.53 6.22 9.57
CA TYR A 70 -12.90 5.36 10.58
C TYR A 70 -12.92 5.93 12.00
N SER A 71 -13.24 5.06 12.95
CA SER A 71 -13.05 5.26 14.39
C SER A 71 -12.56 3.97 15.06
N GLY A 72 -11.92 4.06 16.22
CA GLY A 72 -11.38 2.90 16.95
C GLY A 72 -12.41 1.91 17.46
N GLU A 73 -13.70 2.25 17.42
CA GLU A 73 -14.80 1.35 17.79
C GLU A 73 -15.23 0.42 16.63
N MET A 74 -14.79 0.71 15.41
CA MET A 74 -15.16 -0.05 14.21
C MET A 74 -14.40 -1.37 14.15
N LYS A 75 -15.06 -2.40 13.65
CA LYS A 75 -14.42 -3.65 13.27
C LYS A 75 -13.90 -3.51 11.85
N LEU A 76 -12.66 -3.10 11.73
CA LEU A 76 -12.06 -2.75 10.46
C LEU A 76 -12.11 -3.88 9.42
N ASP A 77 -11.92 -5.13 9.84
CA ASP A 77 -11.99 -6.31 8.99
C ASP A 77 -13.40 -6.53 8.38
N GLU A 78 -14.46 -6.32 9.16
CA GLU A 78 -15.85 -6.41 8.68
C GLU A 78 -16.16 -5.30 7.66
N GLU A 79 -15.70 -4.07 7.91
CA GLU A 79 -15.87 -2.92 7.01
C GLU A 79 -15.08 -3.11 5.70
N LEU A 80 -13.83 -3.54 5.79
CA LEU A 80 -13.03 -3.85 4.61
C LEU A 80 -13.65 -4.95 3.76
N LEU A 81 -14.23 -5.98 4.40
CA LEU A 81 -14.96 -7.03 3.68
C LEU A 81 -16.24 -6.48 3.01
N ALA A 82 -16.92 -5.52 3.62
CA ALA A 82 -18.07 -4.85 3.00
C ALA A 82 -17.64 -4.03 1.77
N ILE A 83 -16.50 -3.35 1.83
CA ILE A 83 -15.92 -2.64 0.68
C ILE A 83 -15.56 -3.60 -0.45
N HIS A 84 -14.94 -4.76 -0.14
CA HIS A 84 -14.68 -5.79 -1.14
C HIS A 84 -15.97 -6.21 -1.88
N ARG A 85 -17.07 -6.47 -1.14
CA ARG A 85 -18.35 -6.86 -1.76
C ARG A 85 -18.90 -5.77 -2.67
N ARG A 86 -18.83 -4.50 -2.26
CA ARG A 86 -19.27 -3.38 -3.10
C ARG A 86 -18.46 -3.27 -4.40
N LEU A 87 -17.14 -3.44 -4.34
CA LEU A 87 -16.30 -3.46 -5.55
C LEU A 87 -16.65 -4.63 -6.47
N ALA A 88 -16.90 -5.81 -5.90
CA ALA A 88 -17.33 -6.99 -6.68
C ALA A 88 -18.69 -6.75 -7.35
N GLU A 89 -19.64 -6.12 -6.65
CA GLU A 89 -20.95 -5.74 -7.20
C GLU A 89 -20.82 -4.74 -8.37
N TYR A 90 -19.94 -3.73 -8.25
CA TYR A 90 -19.65 -2.80 -9.35
C TYR A 90 -19.03 -3.52 -10.54
N SER A 91 -18.07 -4.41 -10.29
CA SER A 91 -17.41 -5.23 -11.33
C SER A 91 -18.40 -6.12 -12.11
N GLU A 92 -19.49 -6.58 -11.48
CA GLU A 92 -20.52 -7.39 -12.14
C GLU A 92 -21.60 -6.56 -12.83
N SER A 93 -21.84 -5.34 -12.38
CA SER A 93 -22.97 -4.53 -12.85
C SER A 93 -22.74 -3.81 -14.18
N ASP A 94 -21.47 -3.54 -14.54
CA ASP A 94 -21.10 -2.77 -15.73
C ASP A 94 -19.99 -3.49 -16.51
N PRO A 95 -20.21 -3.82 -17.80
CA PRO A 95 -19.19 -4.43 -18.64
C PRO A 95 -17.90 -3.60 -18.78
N GLU A 96 -17.97 -2.27 -18.67
CA GLU A 96 -16.78 -1.39 -18.69
C GLU A 96 -15.99 -1.43 -17.38
N MET A 97 -16.61 -1.90 -16.30
CA MET A 97 -16.01 -2.09 -14.98
C MET A 97 -15.65 -3.56 -14.69
N HIS A 98 -15.68 -4.40 -15.71
CA HIS A 98 -15.41 -5.83 -15.53
C HIS A 98 -13.98 -6.07 -15.03
N ASN A 99 -13.83 -6.98 -14.05
CA ASN A 99 -12.57 -7.28 -13.37
C ASN A 99 -11.93 -6.13 -12.58
N MET A 100 -12.71 -5.22 -12.01
CA MET A 100 -12.20 -4.24 -11.06
C MET A 100 -11.59 -4.93 -9.83
N GLN A 101 -10.29 -5.05 -9.82
CA GLN A 101 -9.55 -5.67 -8.74
C GLN A 101 -8.38 -4.79 -8.30
N ALA A 102 -8.12 -4.75 -6.99
CA ALA A 102 -7.02 -3.97 -6.44
C ALA A 102 -6.45 -4.60 -5.18
N THR A 103 -5.14 -4.40 -4.97
CA THR A 103 -4.48 -4.63 -3.68
C THR A 103 -4.92 -3.58 -2.66
N LEU A 104 -4.60 -3.78 -1.41
CA LEU A 104 -4.78 -2.78 -0.36
C LEU A 104 -3.74 -3.00 0.74
N CYS A 105 -2.94 -1.98 1.03
CA CYS A 105 -2.04 -1.99 2.16
C CYS A 105 -2.15 -0.67 2.93
N GLY A 106 -2.37 -0.73 4.25
CA GLY A 106 -2.62 0.48 5.00
C GLY A 106 -2.44 0.37 6.50
N ILE A 107 -2.61 1.53 7.14
CA ILE A 107 -2.68 1.70 8.58
C ILE A 107 -3.93 2.49 8.95
N ALA A 108 -4.54 2.13 10.07
CA ALA A 108 -5.62 2.88 10.71
C ALA A 108 -5.18 3.25 12.13
N VAL A 109 -5.17 4.53 12.44
CA VAL A 109 -4.79 5.07 13.74
C VAL A 109 -6.04 5.58 14.44
N ASP A 110 -6.35 5.04 15.62
CA ASP A 110 -7.53 5.40 16.40
C ASP A 110 -7.29 6.63 17.29
N GLU A 111 -8.34 7.09 17.98
CA GLU A 111 -8.32 8.24 18.88
C GLU A 111 -7.36 8.07 20.06
N ALA A 112 -7.04 6.82 20.41
CA ALA A 112 -6.12 6.47 21.49
C ALA A 112 -4.67 6.22 20.99
N ASN A 113 -4.38 6.52 19.71
CA ASN A 113 -3.10 6.23 19.03
C ASN A 113 -2.78 4.73 18.93
N ASN A 114 -3.77 3.82 19.03
CA ASN A 114 -3.53 2.45 18.62
C ASN A 114 -3.51 2.38 17.10
N ILE A 115 -2.63 1.53 16.57
CA ILE A 115 -2.43 1.36 15.14
C ILE A 115 -2.82 -0.06 14.76
N LEU A 116 -3.78 -0.17 13.85
CA LEU A 116 -4.07 -1.39 13.11
C LEU A 116 -3.39 -1.30 11.74
N THR A 117 -2.68 -2.33 11.35
CA THR A 117 -2.19 -2.51 9.99
C THR A 117 -3.16 -3.43 9.24
N PHE A 118 -3.35 -3.20 7.97
CA PHE A 118 -4.17 -4.09 7.13
C PHE A 118 -3.51 -4.30 5.78
N ASN A 119 -3.62 -5.54 5.25
CA ASN A 119 -3.02 -5.92 3.99
C ASN A 119 -3.85 -6.93 3.21
N VAL A 120 -3.94 -6.71 1.90
CA VAL A 120 -4.47 -7.63 0.89
C VAL A 120 -3.63 -7.48 -0.38
N GLY A 121 -2.93 -8.53 -0.79
CA GLY A 121 -2.03 -8.51 -1.93
C GLY A 121 -0.56 -8.41 -1.55
N ASP A 122 0.25 -7.82 -2.40
CA ASP A 122 1.71 -7.73 -2.31
C ASP A 122 2.26 -6.30 -2.20
N SER A 123 1.39 -5.31 -2.10
CA SER A 123 1.78 -4.00 -1.58
C SER A 123 2.31 -4.13 -0.16
N ARG A 124 3.29 -3.33 0.22
CA ARG A 124 4.04 -3.55 1.45
C ARG A 124 3.97 -2.40 2.45
N LEU A 125 3.94 -2.79 3.73
CA LEU A 125 4.13 -1.91 4.88
C LEU A 125 5.45 -2.25 5.56
N TYR A 126 6.26 -1.21 5.80
CA TYR A 126 7.50 -1.30 6.54
C TYR A 126 7.47 -0.37 7.75
N ARG A 127 8.23 -0.74 8.81
CA ARG A 127 8.58 0.18 9.90
C ARG A 127 10.06 0.49 9.86
N TYR A 128 10.39 1.77 9.83
CA TYR A 128 11.75 2.29 10.01
C TYR A 128 11.91 2.82 11.42
N ARG A 129 12.85 2.26 12.16
CA ARG A 129 13.18 2.63 13.54
C ARG A 129 14.69 2.47 13.77
N GLY A 130 15.32 3.49 14.35
CA GLY A 130 16.75 3.44 14.72
C GLY A 130 17.69 3.14 13.54
N GLY A 131 17.44 3.70 12.36
CA GLY A 131 18.25 3.50 11.17
C GLY A 131 18.00 2.17 10.45
N ARG A 132 17.00 1.38 10.85
CA ARG A 132 16.68 0.09 10.26
C ARG A 132 15.25 0.00 9.80
N ILE A 133 15.02 -0.57 8.61
CA ILE A 133 13.70 -0.84 8.07
C ILE A 133 13.37 -2.33 8.15
N ARG A 134 12.13 -2.63 8.53
CA ARG A 134 11.63 -4.00 8.59
C ARG A 134 10.23 -4.05 7.97
N GLN A 135 10.02 -4.99 7.06
CA GLN A 135 8.69 -5.27 6.54
C GLN A 135 7.78 -5.82 7.65
N ILE A 136 6.58 -5.27 7.74
CA ILE A 136 5.54 -5.65 8.73
C ILE A 136 4.45 -6.46 8.06
N SER A 137 3.99 -6.05 6.85
CA SER A 137 3.06 -6.84 6.05
C SER A 137 3.73 -8.12 5.53
N ARG A 138 2.92 -9.11 5.19
CA ARG A 138 3.37 -10.30 4.47
C ARG A 138 2.69 -10.32 3.12
N ASP A 139 3.49 -10.50 2.05
CA ASP A 139 2.95 -10.54 0.70
C ASP A 139 2.03 -11.76 0.52
N GLN A 140 0.90 -11.55 -0.10
CA GLN A 140 -0.08 -12.59 -0.42
C GLN A 140 0.06 -12.99 -1.90
N SER A 141 1.20 -13.61 -2.24
CA SER A 141 1.57 -14.01 -3.60
C SER A 141 2.09 -15.44 -3.66
N LEU A 142 2.06 -16.02 -4.86
CA LEU A 142 2.58 -17.37 -5.08
C LEU A 142 4.07 -17.45 -4.75
N VAL A 143 4.85 -16.43 -5.10
CA VAL A 143 6.30 -16.44 -4.81
C VAL A 143 6.57 -16.37 -3.32
N GLN A 144 5.76 -15.65 -2.54
CA GLN A 144 5.88 -15.65 -1.09
C GLN A 144 5.59 -17.03 -0.51
N LEU A 145 4.54 -17.71 -1.00
CA LEU A 145 4.25 -19.08 -0.59
C LEU A 145 5.43 -20.04 -0.89
N LEU A 146 6.02 -19.94 -2.07
CA LEU A 146 7.19 -20.76 -2.45
C LEU A 146 8.43 -20.48 -1.57
N ILE A 147 8.63 -19.23 -1.15
CA ILE A 147 9.70 -18.86 -0.19
C ILE A 147 9.43 -19.51 1.17
N ASP A 148 8.20 -19.42 1.68
CA ASP A 148 7.84 -19.98 2.98
C ASP A 148 7.94 -21.50 3.02
N GLU A 149 7.68 -22.17 1.89
CA GLU A 149 7.87 -23.61 1.72
C GLU A 149 9.35 -24.01 1.47
N GLY A 150 10.23 -23.02 1.33
CA GLY A 150 11.66 -23.24 1.03
C GLY A 150 11.92 -23.76 -0.39
N ALA A 151 10.95 -23.59 -1.29
CA ALA A 151 11.08 -23.99 -2.70
C ALA A 151 11.95 -23.03 -3.52
N ILE A 152 11.98 -21.76 -3.13
CA ILE A 152 12.85 -20.71 -3.70
C ILE A 152 13.40 -19.83 -2.57
N THR A 153 14.49 -19.10 -2.84
CA THR A 153 15.05 -18.11 -1.93
C THR A 153 14.40 -16.73 -2.12
N SER A 154 14.61 -15.82 -1.16
CA SER A 154 14.12 -14.44 -1.27
C SER A 154 14.77 -13.67 -2.43
N GLU A 155 16.02 -14.01 -2.78
CA GLU A 155 16.74 -13.41 -3.90
C GLU A 155 16.16 -13.82 -5.26
N GLU A 156 15.59 -15.03 -5.35
CA GLU A 156 14.97 -15.56 -6.57
C GLU A 156 13.58 -14.96 -6.84
N ARG A 157 12.96 -14.27 -5.85
CA ARG A 157 11.63 -13.66 -5.96
C ARG A 157 11.48 -12.80 -7.22
N SER A 158 12.35 -11.79 -7.38
CA SER A 158 12.22 -10.76 -8.42
C SER A 158 12.39 -11.29 -9.85
N THR A 159 13.05 -12.43 -10.00
CA THR A 159 13.31 -13.08 -11.31
C THR A 159 12.39 -14.25 -11.58
N HIS A 160 11.53 -14.64 -10.62
CA HIS A 160 10.67 -15.80 -10.77
C HIS A 160 9.58 -15.56 -11.83
N VAL A 161 9.32 -16.58 -12.68
CA VAL A 161 8.33 -16.49 -13.78
C VAL A 161 6.90 -16.18 -13.30
N HIS A 162 6.57 -16.53 -12.07
CA HIS A 162 5.26 -16.33 -11.46
C HIS A 162 5.25 -15.20 -10.41
N ARG A 163 6.19 -14.25 -10.46
CA ARG A 163 6.30 -13.21 -9.45
C ARG A 163 5.05 -12.31 -9.32
N ASN A 164 4.31 -12.14 -10.43
CA ASN A 164 3.10 -11.31 -10.47
C ASN A 164 1.81 -12.11 -10.15
N ILE A 165 1.89 -13.36 -9.68
CA ILE A 165 0.72 -14.11 -9.27
C ILE A 165 0.41 -13.81 -7.82
N ILE A 166 -0.63 -13.03 -7.59
CA ILE A 166 -1.17 -12.71 -6.26
C ILE A 166 -2.44 -13.51 -5.95
N PHE A 167 -2.76 -13.67 -4.68
CA PHE A 167 -4.00 -14.30 -4.24
C PHE A 167 -5.20 -13.37 -4.47
N PRO A 168 -6.45 -13.85 -4.26
CA PRO A 168 -7.62 -13.00 -4.46
C PRO A 168 -7.54 -11.69 -3.70
N VAL A 169 -7.75 -10.59 -4.42
CA VAL A 169 -7.71 -9.21 -3.93
C VAL A 169 -9.11 -8.59 -3.88
N PHE A 170 -9.21 -7.34 -3.49
CA PHE A 170 -10.48 -6.61 -3.48
C PHE A 170 -11.13 -6.62 -4.86
N GLY A 171 -12.47 -6.71 -4.91
CA GLY A 171 -13.25 -6.74 -6.15
C GLY A 171 -13.26 -8.09 -6.87
N ASN A 172 -12.53 -9.12 -6.40
CA ASN A 172 -12.58 -10.43 -7.01
C ASN A 172 -13.96 -11.09 -6.80
N VAL A 173 -14.70 -11.29 -7.89
CA VAL A 173 -16.07 -11.80 -7.85
C VAL A 173 -16.17 -13.30 -7.54
N LYS A 174 -15.07 -14.06 -7.67
CA LYS A 174 -15.07 -15.52 -7.49
C LYS A 174 -14.75 -15.96 -6.08
N SER A 175 -13.97 -15.17 -5.36
CA SER A 175 -13.51 -15.48 -4.01
C SER A 175 -13.19 -14.23 -3.22
N ALA A 176 -13.55 -14.24 -1.94
CA ALA A 176 -13.17 -13.16 -1.03
C ALA A 176 -11.65 -13.17 -0.77
N PRO A 177 -11.01 -12.00 -0.62
CA PRO A 177 -9.62 -11.91 -0.22
C PRO A 177 -9.43 -12.35 1.23
N GLN A 178 -8.23 -12.78 1.57
CA GLN A 178 -7.80 -12.85 2.96
C GLN A 178 -7.38 -11.44 3.40
N ILE A 179 -8.09 -10.87 4.35
CA ILE A 179 -7.76 -9.55 4.91
C ILE A 179 -6.91 -9.78 6.16
N ASP A 180 -5.63 -9.43 6.09
CA ASP A 180 -4.73 -9.50 7.23
C ASP A 180 -4.83 -8.17 8.01
N THR A 181 -5.48 -8.22 9.18
CA THR A 181 -5.60 -7.07 10.08
C THR A 181 -4.87 -7.38 11.38
N VAL A 182 -3.82 -6.59 11.70
CA VAL A 182 -2.95 -6.85 12.83
C VAL A 182 -2.70 -5.55 13.62
N LYS A 183 -2.78 -5.63 14.95
CA LYS A 183 -2.36 -4.51 15.81
C LYS A 183 -0.83 -4.37 15.74
N LEU A 184 -0.35 -3.14 15.49
CA LEU A 184 1.06 -2.83 15.49
C LEU A 184 1.62 -2.90 16.93
N GLU A 185 2.33 -3.97 17.22
CA GLU A 185 2.93 -4.17 18.54
C GLU A 185 3.96 -3.08 18.87
N GLY A 186 3.85 -2.55 20.10
CA GLY A 186 4.73 -1.48 20.59
C GLY A 186 4.47 -0.11 19.98
N GLY A 187 3.42 0.03 19.14
CA GLY A 187 3.04 1.32 18.53
C GLY A 187 4.17 2.01 17.78
N MET A 188 4.07 3.33 17.63
CA MET A 188 5.14 4.19 17.11
C MET A 188 5.78 5.00 18.24
N GLU A 189 7.10 5.07 18.25
CA GLU A 189 7.88 5.97 19.09
C GLU A 189 8.25 7.24 18.31
N TYR A 190 8.65 8.28 19.04
CA TYR A 190 9.10 9.53 18.42
C TYR A 190 10.19 9.27 17.37
N GLY A 191 9.96 9.75 16.14
CA GLY A 191 10.87 9.57 15.02
C GLY A 191 10.73 8.25 14.25
N ASP A 192 9.85 7.35 14.68
CA ASP A 192 9.49 6.19 13.86
C ASP A 192 8.81 6.62 12.57
N LEU A 193 9.04 5.84 11.50
CA LEU A 193 8.39 6.02 10.23
C LEU A 193 7.74 4.70 9.77
N LEU A 194 6.49 4.78 9.35
CA LEU A 194 5.84 3.71 8.60
C LEU A 194 5.85 4.07 7.11
N LEU A 195 6.38 3.15 6.29
CA LEU A 195 6.46 3.30 4.84
C LEU A 195 5.53 2.29 4.19
N LEU A 196 4.57 2.77 3.41
CA LEU A 196 3.68 1.95 2.59
C LEU A 196 4.07 2.13 1.14
N CYS A 197 4.08 1.08 0.35
CA CYS A 197 4.36 1.18 -1.08
C CYS A 197 3.74 0.05 -1.89
N THR A 198 3.53 0.30 -3.17
CA THR A 198 3.21 -0.70 -4.19
C THR A 198 4.48 -1.43 -4.65
N ASP A 199 4.32 -2.50 -5.42
CA ASP A 199 5.41 -3.35 -5.91
C ASP A 199 6.33 -2.63 -6.90
N GLY A 200 5.82 -1.61 -7.62
CA GLY A 200 6.61 -0.75 -8.48
C GLY A 200 7.78 -0.03 -7.77
N LEU A 201 7.68 0.13 -6.43
CA LEU A 201 8.82 0.54 -5.60
C LEU A 201 9.57 -0.68 -5.06
N SER A 202 8.88 -1.57 -4.35
CA SER A 202 9.51 -2.59 -3.50
C SER A 202 10.20 -3.72 -4.29
N ASP A 203 9.88 -3.91 -5.55
CA ASP A 203 10.57 -4.87 -6.43
C ASP A 203 11.84 -4.30 -7.07
N TYR A 204 11.99 -2.97 -7.06
CA TYR A 204 13.09 -2.29 -7.74
C TYR A 204 14.05 -1.54 -6.81
N VAL A 205 13.64 -1.25 -5.58
CA VAL A 205 14.49 -0.56 -4.59
C VAL A 205 14.75 -1.48 -3.40
N SER A 206 16.02 -1.79 -3.18
CA SER A 206 16.41 -2.69 -2.10
C SER A 206 16.13 -2.08 -0.71
N VAL A 207 15.98 -2.94 0.29
CA VAL A 207 15.82 -2.52 1.70
C VAL A 207 16.97 -1.61 2.13
N LEU A 208 18.21 -1.89 1.71
CA LEU A 208 19.39 -1.08 2.03
C LEU A 208 19.32 0.31 1.36
N ASP A 209 18.87 0.38 0.11
CA ASP A 209 18.67 1.67 -0.57
C ASP A 209 17.58 2.51 0.09
N ILE A 210 16.50 1.87 0.55
CA ILE A 210 15.44 2.57 1.29
C ILE A 210 16.00 3.12 2.61
N GLU A 211 16.76 2.34 3.38
CA GLU A 211 17.43 2.79 4.60
C GLU A 211 18.31 4.02 4.33
N GLU A 212 19.19 3.92 3.32
CA GLU A 212 20.10 5.01 2.94
C GLU A 212 19.34 6.31 2.61
N VAL A 213 18.26 6.20 1.82
CA VAL A 213 17.47 7.38 1.44
C VAL A 213 16.73 7.96 2.65
N LEU A 214 16.17 7.11 3.53
CA LEU A 214 15.47 7.56 4.72
C LEU A 214 16.40 8.21 5.77
N GLU A 215 17.69 7.92 5.77
CA GLU A 215 18.71 8.57 6.61
C GLU A 215 19.16 9.95 6.08
N MET A 216 18.90 10.27 4.83
CA MET A 216 19.36 11.53 4.25
C MET A 216 18.80 12.74 5.01
N PRO A 217 19.61 13.80 5.28
CA PRO A 217 19.16 15.03 5.92
C PRO A 217 18.38 15.92 4.94
N LYS A 218 17.26 15.40 4.44
CA LYS A 218 16.38 16.06 3.47
C LYS A 218 14.93 16.05 3.96
N PRO A 219 14.08 16.98 3.50
CA PRO A 219 12.64 16.90 3.76
C PRO A 219 12.08 15.53 3.34
N LEU A 220 11.07 15.03 4.07
CA LEU A 220 10.52 13.71 3.86
C LEU A 220 10.00 13.52 2.43
N GLN A 221 9.27 14.51 1.88
CA GLN A 221 8.80 14.46 0.51
C GLN A 221 9.96 14.26 -0.49
N VAL A 222 11.05 15.01 -0.33
CA VAL A 222 12.24 14.88 -1.19
C VAL A 222 12.86 13.47 -1.10
N ARG A 223 12.82 12.85 0.08
CA ARG A 223 13.28 11.46 0.24
C ARG A 223 12.38 10.48 -0.52
N LEU A 224 11.05 10.68 -0.51
CA LEU A 224 10.14 9.86 -1.30
C LEU A 224 10.36 10.04 -2.80
N ASP A 225 10.56 11.29 -3.26
CA ASP A 225 10.87 11.56 -4.68
C ASP A 225 12.17 10.87 -5.12
N ILE A 226 13.17 10.78 -4.22
CA ILE A 226 14.41 10.04 -4.49
C ILE A 226 14.14 8.54 -4.58
N LEU A 227 13.27 7.96 -3.73
CA LEU A 227 12.90 6.55 -3.82
C LEU A 227 12.21 6.23 -5.15
N VAL A 228 11.24 7.05 -5.57
CA VAL A 228 10.57 6.92 -6.87
C VAL A 228 11.58 7.00 -8.00
N LYS A 229 12.47 7.98 -7.97
CA LYS A 229 13.52 8.13 -8.98
C LYS A 229 14.44 6.91 -9.03
N LYS A 230 14.86 6.36 -7.88
CA LYS A 230 15.67 5.13 -7.82
C LYS A 230 14.93 3.94 -8.45
N ALA A 231 13.63 3.78 -8.19
CA ALA A 231 12.84 2.71 -8.81
C ALA A 231 12.85 2.83 -10.34
N LEU A 232 12.64 4.03 -10.88
CA LEU A 232 12.70 4.30 -12.32
C LEU A 232 14.09 4.04 -12.91
N GLU A 233 15.16 4.50 -12.24
CA GLU A 233 16.56 4.28 -12.66
C GLU A 233 16.93 2.78 -12.63
N ASN A 234 16.36 2.02 -11.70
CA ASN A 234 16.52 0.55 -11.63
C ASN A 234 15.61 -0.21 -12.61
N GLY A 235 14.87 0.51 -13.46
CA GLY A 235 14.10 -0.05 -14.55
C GLY A 235 12.70 -0.52 -14.17
N SER A 236 12.09 0.11 -13.16
CA SER A 236 10.67 -0.12 -12.85
C SER A 236 9.81 0.08 -14.09
N LYS A 237 8.95 -0.91 -14.35
CA LYS A 237 8.01 -0.92 -15.47
C LYS A 237 6.58 -0.81 -15.01
N ASP A 238 6.39 -0.45 -13.74
CA ASP A 238 5.09 -0.34 -13.11
C ASP A 238 4.82 1.06 -12.58
N ASN A 239 3.60 1.29 -12.15
CA ASN A 239 3.22 2.47 -11.39
C ASN A 239 3.94 2.42 -10.03
N ILE A 240 4.27 3.57 -9.47
CA ILE A 240 5.07 3.66 -8.25
C ILE A 240 4.35 4.54 -7.25
N THR A 241 3.89 3.94 -6.16
CA THR A 241 3.21 4.67 -5.10
C THR A 241 3.87 4.41 -3.76
N VAL A 242 4.12 5.49 -3.01
CA VAL A 242 4.72 5.42 -1.68
C VAL A 242 4.12 6.46 -0.74
N ILE A 243 3.86 6.05 0.50
CA ILE A 243 3.46 6.92 1.62
C ILE A 243 4.45 6.71 2.76
N ALA A 244 4.86 7.80 3.40
CA ALA A 244 5.58 7.76 4.67
C ALA A 244 4.80 8.50 5.75
N VAL A 245 4.59 7.86 6.89
CA VAL A 245 3.94 8.41 8.07
C VAL A 245 4.94 8.45 9.21
N VAL A 246 5.27 9.64 9.69
CA VAL A 246 6.21 9.87 10.80
C VAL A 246 5.41 10.28 12.04
N TYR A 247 5.77 9.69 13.18
CA TYR A 247 5.23 10.10 14.46
C TYR A 247 6.16 11.12 15.15
N TYR A 248 5.57 12.24 15.55
CA TYR A 248 6.21 13.24 16.40
C TYR A 248 5.17 13.81 17.38
N GLU A 249 5.63 14.24 18.53
CA GLU A 249 4.75 14.73 19.60
C GLU A 249 3.84 15.90 19.20
#